data_a055aba3aeddced8c3ae832f412dd20a
#
_entry.id   a055aba3aeddced8c3ae832f412dd20a
#
_cell.length_a   1.000
_cell.length_b   1.000
_cell.length_c   1.000
_cell.angle_alpha   90.00
_cell.angle_beta   90.00
_cell.angle_gamma   90.00
#
_symmetry.space_group_name_H-M   'P 1'
#
loop_
_entity.id
_entity.type
_entity.pdbx_description
1 polymer ?
#
loop_
_entity_poly.entity_id
_entity_poly.type
_entity_poly.pdbx_seq_one_letter_code
_entity_poly.pdbx_strand_id
1 'polypeptide(L)'
;MPFFDERGLPTSETIQLLHNRVSVRSFTDKTVDAAHVEAILRAAFRAPTSSNIQAYSVVVVRDKDTLAKLAPVTGNQKHVANAPVFLAFCADMRRIEHAIKGFDTHIDDNNLELGLVTSIDAALVGMSASLAAESLGLMGVMIGAIRNN
;
A
#
# COMPACT_ATOMS: atom_id res chain seq x y z
N MET A 1 30.39 -0.90 4.35
CA MET A 1 31.02 -0.79 3.03
C MET A 1 29.97 -1.08 1.98
N PRO A 2 29.92 -0.39 0.84
CA PRO A 2 29.02 -0.77 -0.23
C PRO A 2 29.41 -2.15 -0.78
N PHE A 3 28.44 -3.03 -0.94
CA PHE A 3 28.63 -4.26 -1.68
C PHE A 3 28.56 -3.95 -3.18
N PHE A 4 29.17 -4.76 -4.02
CA PHE A 4 29.12 -4.64 -5.47
C PHE A 4 28.51 -5.89 -6.07
N ASP A 5 27.71 -5.73 -7.12
CA ASP A 5 27.16 -6.85 -7.90
C ASP A 5 28.20 -7.44 -8.87
N GLU A 6 27.82 -8.47 -9.62
CA GLU A 6 28.68 -9.15 -10.60
C GLU A 6 29.23 -8.22 -11.70
N ARG A 7 28.59 -7.08 -11.94
CA ARG A 7 28.97 -6.05 -12.93
C ARG A 7 29.80 -4.93 -12.33
N GLY A 8 30.13 -5.02 -11.02
CA GLY A 8 30.86 -3.98 -10.30
C GLY A 8 30.04 -2.74 -9.96
N LEU A 9 28.70 -2.83 -9.98
CA LEU A 9 27.81 -1.75 -9.57
C LEU A 9 27.57 -1.81 -8.06
N PRO A 10 27.53 -0.67 -7.35
CA PRO A 10 27.17 -0.64 -5.94
C PRO A 10 25.80 -1.26 -5.71
N THR A 11 25.68 -2.12 -4.70
CA THR A 11 24.43 -2.79 -4.32
C THR A 11 24.22 -2.74 -2.81
N SER A 12 23.01 -3.05 -2.37
CA SER A 12 22.61 -3.16 -0.97
C SER A 12 21.46 -4.17 -0.86
N GLU A 13 21.11 -4.59 0.35
CA GLU A 13 19.94 -5.44 0.57
C GLU A 13 18.66 -4.82 -0.01
N THR A 14 18.49 -3.50 0.10
CA THR A 14 17.34 -2.79 -0.48
C THR A 14 17.33 -2.87 -2.01
N ILE A 15 18.50 -2.68 -2.65
CA ILE A 15 18.61 -2.77 -4.12
C ILE A 15 18.32 -4.21 -4.57
N GLN A 16 18.82 -5.20 -3.86
CA GLN A 16 18.56 -6.61 -4.15
C GLN A 16 17.07 -6.95 -3.97
N LEU A 17 16.43 -6.44 -2.91
CA LEU A 17 14.99 -6.58 -2.69
C LEU A 17 14.20 -6.05 -3.89
N LEU A 18 14.52 -4.83 -4.34
CA LEU A 18 13.87 -4.20 -5.49
C LEU A 18 14.08 -4.98 -6.79
N HIS A 19 15.27 -5.52 -7.04
CA HIS A 19 15.57 -6.34 -8.22
C HIS A 19 14.82 -7.67 -8.21
N ASN A 20 14.63 -8.27 -7.03
CA ASN A 20 13.98 -9.57 -6.87
C ASN A 20 12.46 -9.46 -6.76
N ARG A 21 11.91 -8.26 -6.66
CA ARG A 21 10.48 -8.02 -6.49
C ARG A 21 9.67 -8.53 -7.68
N VAL A 22 8.69 -9.37 -7.40
CA VAL A 22 7.76 -9.90 -8.38
C VAL A 22 6.31 -9.87 -7.86
N SER A 23 5.35 -9.80 -8.76
CA SER A 23 3.93 -9.88 -8.42
C SER A 23 3.50 -11.34 -8.24
N VAL A 24 3.20 -11.73 -7.01
CA VAL A 24 2.74 -13.09 -6.65
C VAL A 24 1.22 -13.10 -6.51
N ARG A 25 0.57 -14.04 -7.19
CA ARG A 25 -0.90 -14.21 -7.24
C ARG A 25 -1.38 -15.57 -6.77
N SER A 26 -0.47 -16.37 -6.22
CA SER A 26 -0.78 -17.66 -5.60
C SER A 26 -0.26 -17.63 -4.17
N PHE A 27 -1.13 -17.84 -3.22
CA PHE A 27 -0.82 -17.76 -1.80
C PHE A 27 -0.95 -19.12 -1.15
N THR A 28 -0.21 -19.34 -0.08
CA THR A 28 -0.36 -20.50 0.80
C THR A 28 -1.54 -20.29 1.75
N ASP A 29 -2.01 -21.35 2.39
CA ASP A 29 -3.06 -21.27 3.42
C ASP A 29 -2.56 -20.71 4.77
N LYS A 30 -1.28 -20.33 4.84
CA LYS A 30 -0.71 -19.75 6.05
C LYS A 30 -1.29 -18.37 6.33
N THR A 31 -1.63 -18.12 7.57
CA THR A 31 -2.04 -16.79 8.03
C THR A 31 -0.83 -15.87 8.14
N VAL A 32 -1.07 -14.57 7.96
CA VAL A 32 -0.08 -13.53 8.27
C VAL A 32 -0.34 -13.02 9.68
N ASP A 33 0.64 -13.08 10.55
CA ASP A 33 0.50 -12.63 11.94
C ASP A 33 0.18 -11.14 12.03
N ALA A 34 -0.55 -10.75 13.06
CA ALA A 34 -0.90 -9.35 13.29
C ALA A 34 0.35 -8.47 13.47
N ALA A 35 1.39 -9.00 14.11
CA ALA A 35 2.66 -8.30 14.29
C ALA A 35 3.37 -7.98 12.95
N HIS A 36 3.30 -8.89 11.97
CA HIS A 36 3.82 -8.62 10.62
C HIS A 36 3.04 -7.49 9.94
N VAL A 37 1.71 -7.51 10.00
CA VAL A 37 0.88 -6.45 9.42
C VAL A 37 1.17 -5.11 10.09
N GLU A 38 1.30 -5.08 11.41
CA GLU A 38 1.64 -3.86 12.14
C GLU A 38 3.02 -3.33 11.75
N ALA A 39 4.04 -4.17 11.66
CA ALA A 39 5.38 -3.78 11.23
C ALA A 39 5.38 -3.20 9.80
N ILE A 40 4.66 -3.84 8.88
CA ILE A 40 4.48 -3.37 7.50
C ILE A 40 3.83 -1.99 7.48
N LEU A 41 2.75 -1.79 8.22
CA LEU A 41 2.04 -0.50 8.27
C LEU A 41 2.89 0.60 8.89
N ARG A 42 3.60 0.31 9.98
CA ARG A 42 4.52 1.28 10.61
C ARG A 42 5.63 1.71 9.65
N ALA A 43 6.18 0.79 8.86
CA ALA A 43 7.16 1.09 7.82
C ALA A 43 6.52 1.92 6.69
N ALA A 44 5.34 1.52 6.22
CA ALA A 44 4.61 2.20 5.16
C ALA A 44 4.28 3.66 5.51
N PHE A 45 3.91 3.94 6.76
CA PHE A 45 3.61 5.29 7.24
C PHE A 45 4.84 6.22 7.32
N ARG A 46 6.04 5.70 7.01
CA ARG A 46 7.24 6.52 6.83
C ARG A 46 7.46 6.97 5.38
N ALA A 47 6.57 6.58 4.47
CA ALA A 47 6.61 7.07 3.09
C ALA A 47 6.54 8.61 3.07
N PRO A 48 7.27 9.28 2.16
CA PRO A 48 7.12 10.71 1.97
C PRO A 48 5.74 11.03 1.43
N THR A 49 5.18 12.17 1.84
CA THR A 49 3.92 12.69 1.33
C THR A 49 4.05 14.16 0.96
N SER A 50 3.25 14.63 0.03
CA SER A 50 3.25 16.03 -0.39
C SER A 50 2.97 16.94 0.81
N SER A 51 3.86 17.90 1.08
CA SER A 51 3.74 18.85 2.20
C SER A 51 3.45 18.19 3.56
N ASN A 52 3.78 16.91 3.71
CA ASN A 52 3.43 16.09 4.89
C ASN A 52 1.92 16.06 5.19
N ILE A 53 1.09 16.16 4.17
CA ILE A 53 -0.37 16.18 4.30
C ILE A 53 -0.88 14.81 4.74
N GLN A 54 -0.24 13.72 4.30
CA GLN A 54 -0.64 12.35 4.62
C GLN A 54 -2.10 12.05 4.22
N ALA A 55 -2.46 12.45 3.00
CA ALA A 55 -3.82 12.41 2.47
C ALA A 55 -4.24 10.99 2.04
N TYR A 56 -4.12 10.02 2.94
CA TYR A 56 -4.45 8.62 2.69
C TYR A 56 -4.99 7.93 3.94
N SER A 57 -5.72 6.85 3.71
CA SER A 57 -6.11 5.87 4.74
C SER A 57 -5.78 4.46 4.27
N VAL A 58 -5.52 3.55 5.22
CA VAL A 58 -5.26 2.14 4.92
C VAL A 58 -6.29 1.28 5.63
N VAL A 59 -7.02 0.49 4.85
CA VAL A 59 -7.97 -0.49 5.39
C VAL A 59 -7.36 -1.88 5.33
N VAL A 60 -7.31 -2.56 6.47
CA VAL A 60 -6.81 -3.93 6.59
C VAL A 60 -7.99 -4.89 6.56
N VAL A 61 -8.04 -5.78 5.58
CA VAL A 61 -9.11 -6.78 5.43
C VAL A 61 -8.52 -8.16 5.61
N ARG A 62 -9.07 -8.92 6.58
CA ARG A 62 -8.70 -10.32 6.89
C ARG A 62 -9.92 -11.25 6.86
N ASP A 63 -11.09 -10.66 6.94
CA ASP A 63 -12.36 -11.41 6.93
C ASP A 63 -12.60 -12.05 5.57
N LYS A 64 -12.79 -13.36 5.57
CA LYS A 64 -12.94 -14.16 4.35
C LYS A 64 -14.18 -13.81 3.53
N ASP A 65 -15.28 -13.47 4.20
CA ASP A 65 -16.51 -13.08 3.53
C ASP A 65 -16.35 -11.73 2.83
N THR A 66 -15.63 -10.81 3.46
CA THR A 66 -15.29 -9.51 2.88
C THR A 66 -14.31 -9.66 1.71
N LEU A 67 -13.29 -10.51 1.82
CA LEU A 67 -12.37 -10.81 0.73
C LEU A 67 -13.09 -11.44 -0.48
N ALA A 68 -14.03 -12.34 -0.23
CA ALA A 68 -14.87 -12.93 -1.29
C ALA A 68 -15.72 -11.87 -2.01
N LYS A 69 -16.24 -10.86 -1.29
CA LYS A 69 -16.97 -9.72 -1.87
C LYS A 69 -16.05 -8.74 -2.62
N LEU A 70 -14.78 -8.62 -2.24
CA LEU A 70 -13.80 -7.79 -2.94
C LEU A 70 -13.36 -8.40 -4.27
N ALA A 71 -13.32 -9.72 -4.41
CA ALA A 71 -12.86 -10.37 -5.63
C ALA A 71 -13.64 -9.94 -6.90
N PRO A 72 -14.98 -9.86 -6.93
CA PRO A 72 -15.72 -9.32 -8.07
C PRO A 72 -15.35 -7.88 -8.41
N VAL A 73 -15.28 -6.99 -7.42
CA VAL A 73 -15.00 -5.56 -7.65
C VAL A 73 -13.55 -5.27 -8.01
N THR A 74 -12.68 -6.26 -7.86
CA THR A 74 -11.28 -6.21 -8.30
C THR A 74 -11.05 -6.92 -9.65
N GLY A 75 -12.06 -7.05 -10.48
CA GLY A 75 -11.98 -7.70 -11.80
C GLY A 75 -12.02 -9.23 -11.74
N ASN A 76 -12.80 -9.81 -10.82
CA ASN A 76 -12.94 -11.25 -10.61
C ASN A 76 -11.62 -11.99 -10.34
N GLN A 77 -10.70 -11.33 -9.63
CA GLN A 77 -9.39 -11.90 -9.35
C GLN A 77 -9.47 -12.88 -8.16
N LYS A 78 -9.50 -14.18 -8.45
CA LYS A 78 -9.63 -15.25 -7.44
C LYS A 78 -8.60 -15.17 -6.31
N HIS A 79 -7.39 -14.72 -6.60
CA HIS A 79 -6.34 -14.59 -5.60
C HIS A 79 -6.65 -13.52 -4.54
N VAL A 80 -7.57 -12.58 -4.82
CA VAL A 80 -8.05 -11.61 -3.81
C VAL A 80 -8.88 -12.32 -2.74
N ALA A 81 -9.82 -13.19 -3.16
CA ALA A 81 -10.61 -13.97 -2.21
C ALA A 81 -9.76 -14.93 -1.35
N ASN A 82 -8.65 -15.43 -1.92
CA ASN A 82 -7.76 -16.39 -1.27
C ASN A 82 -6.62 -15.73 -0.48
N ALA A 83 -6.47 -14.42 -0.54
CA ALA A 83 -5.41 -13.73 0.18
C ALA A 83 -5.56 -13.88 1.70
N PRO A 84 -4.47 -14.07 2.46
CA PRO A 84 -4.53 -14.08 3.92
C PRO A 84 -4.79 -12.69 4.51
N VAL A 85 -4.42 -11.64 3.78
CA VAL A 85 -4.67 -10.24 4.11
C VAL A 85 -4.72 -9.40 2.85
N PHE A 86 -5.59 -8.40 2.82
CA PHE A 86 -5.70 -7.40 1.78
C PHE A 86 -5.56 -6.01 2.43
N LEU A 87 -4.69 -5.17 1.87
CA LEU A 87 -4.49 -3.79 2.30
C LEU A 87 -5.05 -2.86 1.23
N ALA A 88 -6.10 -2.11 1.53
CA ALA A 88 -6.61 -1.08 0.64
C ALA A 88 -6.00 0.27 1.00
N PHE A 89 -5.22 0.82 0.09
CA PHE A 89 -4.64 2.16 0.20
C PHE A 89 -5.57 3.14 -0.49
N CYS A 90 -6.22 3.97 0.30
CA CYS A 90 -7.25 4.90 -0.15
C CYS A 90 -6.69 6.32 -0.18
N ALA A 91 -6.85 7.04 -1.28
CA ALA A 91 -6.75 8.49 -1.29
C ALA A 91 -7.87 9.06 -0.38
N ASP A 92 -7.51 9.84 0.63
CA ASP A 92 -8.45 10.23 1.68
C ASP A 92 -8.18 11.66 2.17
N MET A 93 -9.01 12.59 1.71
CA MET A 93 -8.98 13.98 2.14
C MET A 93 -9.82 14.24 3.40
N ARG A 94 -10.79 13.39 3.73
CA ARG A 94 -11.70 13.60 4.89
C ARG A 94 -10.95 13.64 6.22
N ARG A 95 -9.83 12.95 6.29
CA ARG A 95 -8.95 12.99 7.45
C ARG A 95 -8.42 14.41 7.71
N ILE A 96 -8.07 15.13 6.65
CA ILE A 96 -7.56 16.49 6.72
C ILE A 96 -8.70 17.46 7.00
N GLU A 97 -9.84 17.32 6.31
CA GLU A 97 -11.06 18.07 6.60
C GLU A 97 -11.43 17.97 8.08
N HIS A 98 -11.33 16.77 8.65
CA HIS A 98 -11.57 16.57 10.07
C HIS A 98 -10.53 17.27 10.96
N ALA A 99 -9.26 17.24 10.58
CA ALA A 99 -8.18 17.85 11.34
C ALA A 99 -8.26 19.39 11.36
N ILE A 100 -8.74 20.01 10.29
CA ILE A 100 -8.89 21.47 10.20
C ILE A 100 -10.27 21.97 10.69
N LYS A 101 -11.13 21.06 11.10
CA LYS A 101 -12.46 21.42 11.61
C LYS A 101 -12.33 22.28 12.87
N GLY A 102 -12.90 23.49 12.82
CA GLY A 102 -12.79 24.47 13.90
C GLY A 102 -11.76 25.59 13.64
N PHE A 103 -11.00 25.49 12.56
CA PHE A 103 -10.20 26.61 12.06
C PHE A 103 -10.98 27.37 10.98
N ASP A 104 -10.71 28.66 10.85
CA ASP A 104 -11.32 29.52 9.80
C ASP A 104 -10.61 29.23 8.46
N THR A 105 -10.79 28.01 7.97
CA THR A 105 -10.20 27.52 6.72
C THR A 105 -11.02 26.36 6.15
N HIS A 106 -10.90 26.15 4.87
CA HIS A 106 -11.52 25.02 4.15
C HIS A 106 -10.55 24.47 3.11
N ILE A 107 -10.80 23.26 2.68
CA ILE A 107 -10.10 22.64 1.56
C ILE A 107 -10.95 22.86 0.32
N ASP A 108 -10.35 23.45 -0.72
CA ASP A 108 -10.94 23.43 -2.06
C ASP A 108 -10.69 22.04 -2.67
N ASP A 109 -11.66 21.15 -2.51
CA ASP A 109 -11.58 19.75 -2.93
C ASP A 109 -11.90 19.52 -4.41
N ASN A 110 -12.35 20.57 -5.11
CA ASN A 110 -12.75 20.50 -6.51
C ASN A 110 -11.61 20.89 -7.46
N ASN A 111 -10.41 20.35 -7.23
CA ASN A 111 -9.29 20.59 -8.12
C ASN A 111 -8.49 19.30 -8.42
N LEU A 112 -7.91 19.26 -9.62
CA LEU A 112 -7.12 18.12 -10.09
C LEU A 112 -5.87 17.88 -9.23
N GLU A 113 -5.26 18.95 -8.71
CA GLU A 113 -4.03 18.87 -7.92
C GLU A 113 -4.22 18.01 -6.67
N LEU A 114 -5.31 18.25 -5.92
CA LEU A 114 -5.61 17.44 -4.72
C LEU A 114 -5.87 15.98 -5.07
N GLY A 115 -6.58 15.72 -6.16
CA GLY A 115 -6.81 14.36 -6.64
C GLY A 115 -5.50 13.63 -6.98
N LEU A 116 -4.56 14.33 -7.60
CA LEU A 116 -3.23 13.80 -7.92
C LEU A 116 -2.40 13.59 -6.66
N VAL A 117 -2.31 14.59 -5.79
CA VAL A 117 -1.53 14.53 -4.54
C VAL A 117 -1.99 13.37 -3.67
N THR A 118 -3.29 13.23 -3.42
CA THR A 118 -3.84 12.15 -2.59
C THR A 118 -3.59 10.77 -3.19
N SER A 119 -3.71 10.65 -4.52
CA SER A 119 -3.44 9.40 -5.23
C SER A 119 -1.98 9.02 -5.19
N ILE A 120 -1.07 9.99 -5.34
CA ILE A 120 0.38 9.78 -5.23
C ILE A 120 0.75 9.38 -3.81
N ASP A 121 0.26 10.07 -2.80
CA ASP A 121 0.50 9.74 -1.39
C ASP A 121 0.08 8.29 -1.09
N ALA A 122 -1.13 7.90 -1.49
CA ALA A 122 -1.62 6.53 -1.31
C ALA A 122 -0.74 5.50 -2.04
N ALA A 123 -0.25 5.82 -3.24
CA ALA A 123 0.64 4.94 -4.01
C ALA A 123 2.02 4.78 -3.37
N LEU A 124 2.61 5.86 -2.85
CA LEU A 124 3.90 5.83 -2.15
C LEU A 124 3.83 4.98 -0.87
N VAL A 125 2.76 5.15 -0.10
CA VAL A 125 2.51 4.32 1.10
C VAL A 125 2.29 2.86 0.71
N GLY A 126 1.53 2.58 -0.35
CA GLY A 126 1.32 1.24 -0.89
C GLY A 126 2.62 0.57 -1.33
N MET A 127 3.48 1.29 -2.04
CA MET A 127 4.79 0.77 -2.44
C MET A 127 5.70 0.49 -1.25
N SER A 128 5.72 1.40 -0.26
CA SER A 128 6.50 1.20 0.97
C SER A 128 6.02 -0.02 1.76
N ALA A 129 4.69 -0.25 1.82
CA ALA A 129 4.12 -1.45 2.43
C ALA A 129 4.53 -2.73 1.69
N SER A 130 4.55 -2.70 0.35
CA SER A 130 4.99 -3.85 -0.47
C SER A 130 6.44 -4.22 -0.18
N LEU A 131 7.34 -3.23 -0.18
CA LEU A 131 8.75 -3.45 0.12
C LEU A 131 8.97 -3.96 1.55
N ALA A 132 8.25 -3.39 2.52
CA ALA A 132 8.30 -3.86 3.91
C ALA A 132 7.81 -5.31 4.04
N ALA A 133 6.73 -5.68 3.36
CA ALA A 133 6.23 -7.05 3.33
C ALA A 133 7.28 -8.01 2.72
N GLU A 134 7.84 -7.66 1.58
CA GLU A 134 8.83 -8.47 0.88
C GLU A 134 10.12 -8.65 1.71
N SER A 135 10.54 -7.61 2.45
CA SER A 135 11.68 -7.71 3.38
C SER A 135 11.45 -8.68 4.55
N LEU A 136 10.19 -8.97 4.86
CA LEU A 136 9.77 -9.95 5.85
C LEU A 136 9.47 -11.33 5.22
N GLY A 137 9.76 -11.53 3.94
CA GLY A 137 9.50 -12.77 3.21
C GLY A 137 8.03 -12.98 2.81
N LEU A 138 7.22 -11.93 2.88
CA LEU A 138 5.81 -11.94 2.47
C LEU A 138 5.69 -11.33 1.08
N MET A 139 5.15 -12.10 0.12
CA MET A 139 5.01 -11.66 -1.26
C MET A 139 3.57 -11.25 -1.55
N GLY A 140 3.39 -10.30 -2.47
CA GLY A 140 2.07 -9.79 -2.82
C GLY A 140 1.96 -9.33 -4.27
N VAL A 141 0.82 -8.69 -4.57
CA VAL A 141 0.55 -8.05 -5.86
C VAL A 141 -0.31 -6.81 -5.67
N MET A 142 0.00 -5.76 -6.42
CA MET A 142 -0.83 -4.55 -6.47
C MET A 142 -2.08 -4.79 -7.31
N ILE A 143 -3.24 -4.42 -6.78
CA ILE A 143 -4.54 -4.53 -7.44
C ILE A 143 -5.02 -3.14 -7.83
N GLY A 144 -5.04 -2.86 -9.13
CA GLY A 144 -5.52 -1.58 -9.66
C GLY A 144 -6.96 -1.61 -10.19
N ALA A 145 -7.52 -2.80 -10.38
CA ALA A 145 -8.83 -2.94 -11.04
C ALA A 145 -10.02 -2.40 -10.20
N ILE A 146 -9.88 -2.26 -8.90
CA ILE A 146 -10.91 -1.71 -8.00
C ILE A 146 -11.36 -0.30 -8.39
N ARG A 147 -10.52 0.47 -9.06
CA ARG A 147 -10.86 1.82 -9.54
C ARG A 147 -11.85 1.87 -10.68
N ASN A 148 -12.16 0.72 -11.28
CA ASN A 148 -13.03 0.63 -12.44
C ASN A 148 -14.50 0.31 -12.06
N ASN A 149 -14.82 0.24 -10.76
CA ASN A 149 -16.13 -0.10 -10.22
C ASN A 149 -16.65 0.98 -9.27
#